data_e8c38b9f5471479bce04b8d907ae07a4
#
_entry.id   e8c38b9f5471479bce04b8d907ae07a4
#
_cell.length_a   1.000
_cell.length_b   1.000
_cell.length_c   1.000
_cell.angle_alpha   90.00
_cell.angle_beta   90.00
_cell.angle_gamma   90.00
#
_symmetry.space_group_name_H-M   'P 1'
#
loop_
_entity.id
_entity.type
_entity.pdbx_description
1 polymer ?
#
loop_
_entity_poly.entity_id
_entity_poly.type
_entity_poly.pdbx_seq_one_letter_code
_entity_poly.pdbx_strand_id
1 'polypeptide(L)'
;MRSKAARQKSLDFDQRGSRSSPHGFRLWRLIALGAALLLGVLTYFAGLDSLQIPKNGDEFPYAHIARLTAESGHWLPLQSTLDNMRNTKPPMLFWQGILSTHWGQDWTLWQLRYPNVLYTLATALLVGLLGWKCSHRHIATGLLAATLWLAFFSTYRFGRPFLTNAGEVFWLFLPFFLLLYRGKPGVDSPWGVPLFIGLCTGIGLLYKSFALLLPVGLGLAFWYWRYRHFRPGEFLKRDVVKLILIALISLGVFALWFALDPDPQSIWNEFVIGENAGKFDPHGPSYLSKMFWGDGSIWVLATGYALNAGLLALVVFAVMGHGLWRAIRLRDLSDDEKFLWWWVLILFLVFCFPSQRSSRYLLEAMPALAVLMALVWFRLSRWVLFVTTLLCTLAIGIIGYLGWLLQHDVGQQIYSGTDAVLLVIMLAVLVLSLLIPKLLPWLTLPGVFAAYLTLTGFLGVFDGPMGRYSTRTQNQVAGQTVWVPYSFNAAYEQYRFLLPGAQIRGYRSDAGIPLHILRERYPLLIIQEPLNAADCTDCKILGERLDLKGRQSDEEIRAMVHGDVARHLFLRERLIDNRHDPR
;
A
#
# COMPACT_ATOMS: atom_id res chain seq x y z
N MET A 1 26.44 -24.04 34.72
CA MET A 1 26.39 -25.40 34.13
C MET A 1 25.06 -25.79 33.46
N ARG A 2 23.90 -25.28 33.89
CA ARG A 2 22.59 -25.57 33.25
C ARG A 2 22.39 -25.00 31.82
N SER A 3 23.12 -23.93 31.43
CA SER A 3 23.02 -23.30 30.10
C SER A 3 23.66 -24.11 28.95
N LYS A 4 24.73 -24.84 29.21
CA LYS A 4 25.40 -25.69 28.18
C LYS A 4 24.58 -26.93 27.82
N ALA A 5 23.91 -27.54 28.80
CA ALA A 5 23.08 -28.74 28.59
C ALA A 5 21.79 -28.44 27.77
N ALA A 6 21.19 -27.26 27.94
CA ALA A 6 20.04 -26.84 27.14
C ALA A 6 20.43 -26.54 25.67
N ARG A 7 21.63 -25.97 25.48
CA ARG A 7 22.18 -25.69 24.14
C ARG A 7 22.57 -26.98 23.40
N GLN A 8 23.07 -27.97 24.15
CA GLN A 8 23.41 -29.30 23.60
C GLN A 8 22.16 -30.07 23.18
N LYS A 9 21.08 -30.02 23.99
CA LYS A 9 19.78 -30.64 23.64
C LYS A 9 19.10 -29.99 22.42
N SER A 10 19.23 -28.67 22.20
CA SER A 10 18.69 -28.03 21.02
C SER A 10 19.47 -28.37 19.74
N LEU A 11 20.80 -28.53 19.86
CA LEU A 11 21.66 -28.97 18.76
C LEU A 11 21.44 -30.44 18.41
N ASP A 12 21.23 -31.31 19.40
CA ASP A 12 20.92 -32.73 19.20
C ASP A 12 19.51 -32.94 18.59
N PHE A 13 18.56 -32.06 18.88
CA PHE A 13 17.23 -32.10 18.26
C PHE A 13 17.27 -31.66 16.77
N ASP A 14 18.10 -30.69 16.44
CA ASP A 14 18.32 -30.26 15.05
C ASP A 14 19.13 -31.33 14.26
N GLN A 15 20.08 -32.01 14.90
CA GLN A 15 20.87 -33.08 14.24
C GLN A 15 20.08 -34.38 14.03
N ARG A 16 19.11 -34.71 14.88
CA ARG A 16 18.23 -35.88 14.66
C ARG A 16 17.22 -35.69 13.55
N GLY A 17 16.85 -34.42 13.22
CA GLY A 17 16.03 -34.09 12.08
C GLY A 17 16.78 -34.08 10.73
N SER A 18 18.13 -34.10 10.76
CA SER A 18 18.96 -33.95 9.54
C SER A 18 19.42 -35.29 8.92
N ARG A 19 19.15 -36.42 9.56
CA ARG A 19 19.46 -37.73 8.97
C ARG A 19 18.33 -38.16 8.05
N SER A 20 18.58 -38.09 6.75
CA SER A 20 17.82 -38.70 5.65
C SER A 20 16.36 -38.23 5.46
N SER A 21 16.13 -36.93 5.13
CA SER A 21 14.96 -36.64 4.31
C SER A 21 15.35 -36.85 2.84
N PRO A 22 14.61 -37.66 2.04
CA PRO A 22 14.90 -37.85 0.62
C PRO A 22 14.93 -36.52 -0.09
N HIS A 23 15.83 -36.36 -1.10
CA HIS A 23 15.97 -35.12 -1.89
C HIS A 23 14.61 -34.60 -2.42
N GLY A 24 13.67 -35.47 -2.72
CA GLY A 24 12.29 -35.14 -3.10
C GLY A 24 11.51 -34.33 -2.05
N PHE A 25 11.72 -34.57 -0.73
CA PHE A 25 10.98 -33.86 0.32
C PHE A 25 11.44 -32.41 0.52
N ARG A 26 12.65 -32.07 0.11
CA ARG A 26 13.14 -30.67 0.11
C ARG A 26 12.66 -29.93 -1.13
N LEU A 27 12.61 -30.59 -2.29
CA LEU A 27 12.25 -29.98 -3.57
C LEU A 27 10.79 -29.52 -3.58
N TRP A 28 9.82 -30.35 -3.16
CA TRP A 28 8.42 -29.96 -3.17
C TRP A 28 8.13 -28.73 -2.28
N ARG A 29 8.86 -28.54 -1.18
CA ARG A 29 8.73 -27.34 -0.32
C ARG A 29 9.14 -26.07 -1.05
N LEU A 30 10.24 -26.12 -1.78
CA LEU A 30 10.69 -24.99 -2.60
C LEU A 30 9.71 -24.70 -3.73
N ILE A 31 9.15 -25.74 -4.37
CA ILE A 31 8.13 -25.60 -5.38
C ILE A 31 6.87 -24.94 -4.80
N ALA A 32 6.39 -25.42 -3.65
CA ALA A 32 5.20 -24.84 -3.00
C ALA A 32 5.40 -23.36 -2.62
N LEU A 33 6.55 -22.99 -2.06
CA LEU A 33 6.86 -21.60 -1.73
C LEU A 33 7.08 -20.75 -2.98
N GLY A 34 7.73 -21.30 -4.00
CA GLY A 34 7.89 -20.64 -5.30
C GLY A 34 6.54 -20.39 -5.99
N ALA A 35 5.63 -21.36 -5.94
CA ALA A 35 4.27 -21.21 -6.45
C ALA A 35 3.46 -20.15 -5.66
N ALA A 36 3.59 -20.13 -4.32
CA ALA A 36 2.95 -19.11 -3.49
C ALA A 36 3.50 -17.71 -3.79
N LEU A 37 4.82 -17.58 -3.99
CA LEU A 37 5.44 -16.31 -4.39
C LEU A 37 4.97 -15.88 -5.78
N LEU A 38 4.92 -16.80 -6.76
CA LEU A 38 4.43 -16.51 -8.09
C LEU A 38 2.97 -16.06 -8.07
N LEU A 39 2.11 -16.73 -7.29
CA LEU A 39 0.73 -16.33 -7.09
C LEU A 39 0.67 -14.91 -6.48
N GLY A 40 1.53 -14.61 -5.50
CA GLY A 40 1.68 -13.26 -4.96
C GLY A 40 2.04 -12.24 -6.02
N VAL A 41 3.04 -12.50 -6.85
CA VAL A 41 3.46 -11.62 -7.96
C VAL A 41 2.31 -11.38 -8.94
N LEU A 42 1.63 -12.44 -9.38
CA LEU A 42 0.49 -12.35 -10.30
C LEU A 42 -0.67 -11.51 -9.72
N THR A 43 -0.91 -11.61 -8.41
CA THR A 43 -1.93 -10.82 -7.71
C THR A 43 -1.67 -9.31 -7.83
N TYR A 44 -0.42 -8.87 -7.95
CA TYR A 44 -0.09 -7.44 -8.08
C TYR A 44 -0.36 -6.89 -9.48
N PHE A 45 -0.34 -7.73 -10.50
CA PHE A 45 -0.68 -7.31 -11.87
C PHE A 45 -2.18 -7.49 -12.17
N ALA A 46 -2.88 -8.37 -11.45
CA ALA A 46 -4.31 -8.59 -11.64
C ALA A 46 -5.10 -7.29 -11.40
N GLY A 47 -5.85 -6.84 -12.39
CA GLY A 47 -6.65 -5.62 -12.32
C GLY A 47 -5.82 -4.33 -12.11
N LEU A 48 -4.56 -4.27 -12.58
CA LEU A 48 -3.73 -3.08 -12.38
C LEU A 48 -4.27 -1.86 -13.14
N ASP A 49 -4.95 -2.05 -14.26
CA ASP A 49 -5.61 -1.00 -15.04
C ASP A 49 -7.05 -0.71 -14.59
N SER A 50 -7.50 -1.31 -13.49
CA SER A 50 -8.85 -1.14 -12.96
C SER A 50 -9.04 0.25 -12.34
N LEU A 51 -10.20 0.89 -12.60
CA LEU A 51 -10.64 2.08 -11.89
C LEU A 51 -11.22 1.75 -10.51
N GLN A 52 -11.60 0.50 -10.29
CA GLN A 52 -12.27 0.06 -9.08
C GLN A 52 -11.32 -0.49 -8.02
N ILE A 53 -10.18 -1.08 -8.46
CA ILE A 53 -9.23 -1.71 -7.53
C ILE A 53 -7.77 -1.58 -8.02
N PRO A 54 -6.85 -1.11 -7.18
CA PRO A 54 -7.07 -0.53 -5.85
C PRO A 54 -7.62 0.89 -5.96
N LYS A 55 -8.75 1.17 -5.32
CA LYS A 55 -9.28 2.55 -5.25
C LYS A 55 -8.66 3.28 -4.06
N ASN A 56 -7.98 4.41 -4.33
CA ASN A 56 -7.39 5.25 -3.30
C ASN A 56 -7.65 6.72 -3.59
N GLY A 57 -8.15 7.45 -2.60
CA GLY A 57 -8.53 8.86 -2.75
C GLY A 57 -7.38 9.80 -3.14
N ASP A 58 -6.13 9.48 -2.77
CA ASP A 58 -4.96 10.32 -3.08
C ASP A 58 -4.42 10.09 -4.50
N GLU A 59 -4.77 8.99 -5.18
CA GLU A 59 -4.19 8.61 -6.46
C GLU A 59 -4.50 9.61 -7.58
N PHE A 60 -5.77 10.00 -7.71
CA PHE A 60 -6.19 10.91 -8.77
C PHE A 60 -5.72 12.34 -8.56
N PRO A 61 -5.70 12.91 -7.34
CA PRO A 61 -4.98 14.15 -7.05
C PRO A 61 -3.52 14.14 -7.49
N TYR A 62 -2.80 13.05 -7.24
CA TYR A 62 -1.40 12.93 -7.68
C TYR A 62 -1.29 12.77 -9.19
N ALA A 63 -2.18 12.00 -9.83
CA ALA A 63 -2.26 11.90 -11.29
C ALA A 63 -2.53 13.26 -11.93
N HIS A 64 -3.40 14.09 -11.34
CA HIS A 64 -3.68 15.46 -11.79
C HIS A 64 -2.41 16.33 -11.83
N ILE A 65 -1.62 16.32 -10.75
CA ILE A 65 -0.37 17.09 -10.68
C ILE A 65 0.64 16.56 -11.72
N ALA A 66 0.81 15.24 -11.81
CA ALA A 66 1.74 14.63 -12.77
C ALA A 66 1.37 14.97 -14.21
N ARG A 67 0.07 14.92 -14.58
CA ARG A 67 -0.41 15.25 -15.92
C ARG A 67 -0.17 16.70 -16.27
N LEU A 68 -0.60 17.63 -15.42
CA LEU A 68 -0.44 19.06 -15.70
C LEU A 68 1.04 19.45 -15.78
N THR A 69 1.88 18.84 -14.96
CA THR A 69 3.33 19.04 -15.01
C THR A 69 3.90 18.49 -16.32
N ALA A 70 3.47 17.30 -16.76
CA ALA A 70 3.85 16.76 -18.07
C ALA A 70 3.41 17.67 -19.24
N GLU A 71 2.16 18.16 -19.21
CA GLU A 71 1.61 19.06 -20.22
C GLU A 71 2.35 20.40 -20.28
N SER A 72 2.95 20.87 -19.17
CA SER A 72 3.78 22.08 -19.16
C SER A 72 5.11 21.91 -19.90
N GLY A 73 5.54 20.69 -20.18
CA GLY A 73 6.84 20.37 -20.78
C GLY A 73 8.04 20.57 -19.85
N HIS A 74 7.83 20.81 -18.57
CA HIS A 74 8.88 21.07 -17.58
C HIS A 74 8.79 20.09 -16.40
N TRP A 75 9.92 19.79 -15.78
CA TRP A 75 9.97 18.96 -14.56
C TRP A 75 9.52 19.71 -13.31
N LEU A 76 9.73 21.01 -13.29
CA LEU A 76 9.40 21.96 -12.23
C LEU A 76 9.05 23.33 -12.85
N PRO A 77 8.21 24.14 -12.22
CA PRO A 77 7.48 23.81 -10.98
C PRO A 77 6.39 22.78 -11.24
N LEU A 78 6.02 22.01 -10.22
CA LEU A 78 4.85 21.13 -10.28
C LEU A 78 3.59 21.97 -10.58
N GLN A 79 2.62 21.41 -11.30
CA GLN A 79 1.42 22.12 -11.74
C GLN A 79 0.15 21.56 -11.11
N SER A 80 -0.76 22.44 -10.70
CA SER A 80 -2.11 22.08 -10.25
C SER A 80 -3.09 23.20 -10.63
N THR A 81 -4.33 22.85 -10.90
CA THR A 81 -5.44 23.82 -11.04
C THR A 81 -6.15 24.10 -9.71
N LEU A 82 -5.77 23.43 -8.64
CA LEU A 82 -6.31 23.65 -7.30
C LEU A 82 -5.32 24.43 -6.45
N ASP A 83 -5.85 25.43 -5.74
CA ASP A 83 -5.05 26.26 -4.84
C ASP A 83 -4.42 25.43 -3.73
N ASN A 84 -3.19 25.78 -3.37
CA ASN A 84 -2.41 25.13 -2.30
C ASN A 84 -2.25 23.60 -2.46
N MET A 85 -2.32 23.09 -3.69
CA MET A 85 -2.20 21.66 -3.95
C MET A 85 -0.96 21.27 -4.76
N ARG A 86 -0.27 22.23 -5.36
CA ARG A 86 0.89 22.00 -6.24
C ARG A 86 2.00 21.21 -5.51
N ASN A 87 2.33 21.64 -4.32
CA ASN A 87 3.43 21.11 -3.53
C ASN A 87 2.98 20.25 -2.34
N THR A 88 1.90 19.47 -2.48
CA THR A 88 1.43 18.56 -1.40
C THR A 88 2.40 17.43 -1.10
N LYS A 89 3.23 17.07 -2.07
CA LYS A 89 4.29 16.06 -1.94
C LYS A 89 5.52 16.49 -2.74
N PRO A 90 6.72 16.00 -2.37
CA PRO A 90 7.93 16.20 -3.16
C PRO A 90 7.82 15.56 -4.55
N PRO A 91 8.70 15.93 -5.52
CA PRO A 91 8.46 15.71 -6.94
C PRO A 91 8.65 14.28 -7.45
N MET A 92 9.31 13.39 -6.70
CA MET A 92 9.78 12.10 -7.25
C MET A 92 8.66 11.21 -7.77
N LEU A 93 7.49 11.16 -7.09
CA LEU A 93 6.33 10.42 -7.59
C LEU A 93 5.83 10.99 -8.92
N PHE A 94 5.74 12.33 -9.02
CA PHE A 94 5.23 12.99 -10.23
C PHE A 94 6.18 12.79 -11.39
N TRP A 95 7.49 12.91 -11.18
CA TRP A 95 8.52 12.61 -12.19
C TRP A 95 8.46 11.14 -12.64
N GLN A 96 8.25 10.21 -11.71
CA GLN A 96 8.00 8.81 -12.03
C GLN A 96 6.79 8.65 -12.99
N GLY A 97 5.67 9.32 -12.69
CA GLY A 97 4.47 9.30 -13.53
C GLY A 97 4.70 9.94 -14.91
N ILE A 98 5.41 11.07 -14.97
CA ILE A 98 5.79 11.72 -16.22
C ILE A 98 6.62 10.79 -17.12
N LEU A 99 7.62 10.13 -16.53
CA LEU A 99 8.47 9.17 -17.26
C LEU A 99 7.69 7.96 -17.74
N SER A 100 6.91 7.34 -16.87
CA SER A 100 6.19 6.11 -17.19
C SER A 100 5.07 6.30 -18.19
N THR A 101 4.51 7.51 -18.29
CA THR A 101 3.47 7.87 -19.27
C THR A 101 4.03 8.55 -20.53
N HIS A 102 5.35 8.56 -20.72
CA HIS A 102 6.03 9.21 -21.83
C HIS A 102 5.56 10.66 -22.02
N TRP A 103 5.65 11.46 -20.95
CA TRP A 103 5.16 12.85 -20.92
C TRP A 103 3.66 12.98 -21.23
N GLY A 104 2.87 12.03 -20.71
CA GLY A 104 1.42 12.05 -20.89
C GLY A 104 0.92 11.52 -22.22
N GLN A 105 1.81 11.06 -23.12
CA GLN A 105 1.41 10.46 -24.41
C GLN A 105 0.64 9.15 -24.22
N ASP A 106 1.08 8.31 -23.25
CA ASP A 106 0.45 7.04 -22.88
C ASP A 106 -0.25 7.17 -21.52
N TRP A 107 -1.28 8.00 -21.43
CA TRP A 107 -1.96 8.28 -20.17
C TRP A 107 -2.95 7.18 -19.80
N THR A 108 -2.45 6.10 -19.19
CA THR A 108 -3.23 4.97 -18.69
C THR A 108 -2.93 4.69 -17.23
N LEU A 109 -3.88 4.05 -16.52
CA LEU A 109 -3.64 3.62 -15.15
C LEU A 109 -2.52 2.59 -15.04
N TRP A 110 -2.38 1.73 -16.04
CA TRP A 110 -1.27 0.78 -16.13
C TRP A 110 0.08 1.49 -16.11
N GLN A 111 0.26 2.50 -16.98
CA GLN A 111 1.51 3.27 -17.07
C GLN A 111 1.82 4.02 -15.77
N LEU A 112 0.83 4.59 -15.12
CA LEU A 112 1.01 5.27 -13.84
C LEU A 112 1.39 4.30 -12.71
N ARG A 113 0.82 3.09 -12.70
CA ARG A 113 0.90 2.15 -11.56
C ARG A 113 2.04 1.14 -11.65
N TYR A 114 2.45 0.70 -12.86
CA TYR A 114 3.46 -0.37 -12.97
C TYR A 114 4.79 -0.04 -12.28
N PRO A 115 5.29 1.22 -12.22
CA PRO A 115 6.54 1.50 -11.50
C PRO A 115 6.43 1.24 -10.00
N ASN A 116 5.24 1.48 -9.40
CA ASN A 116 4.99 1.17 -8.00
C ASN A 116 5.00 -0.34 -7.74
N VAL A 117 4.44 -1.13 -8.66
CA VAL A 117 4.54 -2.60 -8.60
C VAL A 117 6.01 -3.04 -8.69
N LEU A 118 6.82 -2.44 -9.57
CA LEU A 118 8.25 -2.76 -9.66
C LEU A 118 8.99 -2.45 -8.36
N TYR A 119 8.75 -1.30 -7.71
CA TYR A 119 9.33 -0.99 -6.40
C TYR A 119 8.88 -1.99 -5.32
N THR A 120 7.62 -2.39 -5.34
CA THR A 120 7.09 -3.38 -4.41
C THR A 120 7.75 -4.74 -4.59
N LEU A 121 7.95 -5.19 -5.84
CA LEU A 121 8.64 -6.44 -6.16
C LEU A 121 10.15 -6.36 -5.88
N ALA A 122 10.77 -5.22 -6.14
CA ALA A 122 12.16 -4.97 -5.75
C ALA A 122 12.34 -5.05 -4.22
N THR A 123 11.40 -4.48 -3.46
CA THR A 123 11.38 -4.64 -1.99
C THR A 123 11.18 -6.10 -1.60
N ALA A 124 10.30 -6.85 -2.27
CA ALA A 124 10.14 -8.30 -2.05
C ALA A 124 11.45 -9.07 -2.25
N LEU A 125 12.22 -8.72 -3.27
CA LEU A 125 13.55 -9.30 -3.51
C LEU A 125 14.51 -8.98 -2.36
N LEU A 126 14.59 -7.73 -1.91
CA LEU A 126 15.45 -7.33 -0.77
C LEU A 126 15.06 -8.07 0.51
N VAL A 127 13.75 -8.16 0.80
CA VAL A 127 13.20 -8.90 1.94
C VAL A 127 13.54 -10.38 1.85
N GLY A 128 13.41 -10.97 0.66
CA GLY A 128 13.76 -12.36 0.40
C GLY A 128 15.25 -12.64 0.61
N LEU A 129 16.14 -11.80 0.07
CA LEU A 129 17.57 -11.90 0.25
C LEU A 129 17.98 -11.73 1.73
N LEU A 130 17.29 -10.84 2.45
CA LEU A 130 17.55 -10.64 3.88
C LEU A 130 17.06 -11.84 4.70
N GLY A 131 15.88 -12.37 4.41
CA GLY A 131 15.37 -13.59 5.03
C GLY A 131 16.28 -14.80 4.80
N TRP A 132 16.79 -14.95 3.56
CA TRP A 132 17.80 -15.96 3.24
C TRP A 132 19.07 -15.80 4.06
N LYS A 133 19.60 -14.59 4.18
CA LYS A 133 20.80 -14.31 4.98
C LYS A 133 20.58 -14.58 6.47
N CYS A 134 19.52 -14.02 7.06
CA CYS A 134 19.22 -14.13 8.50
C CYS A 134 18.90 -15.57 8.93
N SER A 135 18.52 -16.45 8.01
CA SER A 135 18.26 -17.87 8.23
C SER A 135 19.44 -18.79 7.96
N HIS A 136 20.68 -18.28 7.97
CA HIS A 136 21.88 -19.05 7.61
C HIS A 136 21.79 -19.66 6.20
N ARG A 137 21.29 -18.88 5.23
CA ARG A 137 21.18 -19.21 3.79
C ARG A 137 20.13 -20.27 3.44
N HIS A 138 19.07 -20.38 4.22
CA HIS A 138 17.92 -21.21 3.84
C HIS A 138 17.04 -20.52 2.79
N ILE A 139 17.06 -20.99 1.54
CA ILE A 139 16.30 -20.44 0.41
C ILE A 139 14.79 -20.40 0.71
N ALA A 140 14.26 -21.44 1.36
CA ALA A 140 12.85 -21.51 1.76
C ALA A 140 12.41 -20.32 2.63
N THR A 141 13.27 -19.87 3.56
CA THR A 141 12.99 -18.70 4.41
C THR A 141 13.02 -17.41 3.60
N GLY A 142 13.92 -17.31 2.62
CA GLY A 142 13.95 -16.17 1.70
C GLY A 142 12.69 -16.05 0.86
N LEU A 143 12.27 -17.15 0.21
CA LEU A 143 11.02 -17.20 -0.56
C LEU A 143 9.82 -16.85 0.32
N LEU A 144 9.77 -17.41 1.52
CA LEU A 144 8.69 -17.15 2.48
C LEU A 144 8.66 -15.67 2.91
N ALA A 145 9.81 -15.05 3.18
CA ALA A 145 9.89 -13.64 3.55
C ALA A 145 9.36 -12.73 2.44
N ALA A 146 9.78 -12.97 1.19
CA ALA A 146 9.27 -12.25 0.02
C ALA A 146 7.74 -12.43 -0.14
N THR A 147 7.25 -13.66 0.03
CA THR A 147 5.81 -13.97 -0.05
C THR A 147 5.01 -13.25 1.06
N LEU A 148 5.52 -13.23 2.30
CA LEU A 148 4.91 -12.53 3.43
C LEU A 148 4.82 -11.03 3.19
N TRP A 149 5.86 -10.42 2.63
CA TRP A 149 5.84 -9.00 2.26
C TRP A 149 4.71 -8.69 1.27
N LEU A 150 4.56 -9.52 0.22
CA LEU A 150 3.49 -9.36 -0.76
C LEU A 150 2.10 -9.67 -0.18
N ALA A 151 2.01 -10.51 0.85
CA ALA A 151 0.75 -10.91 1.48
C ALA A 151 0.19 -9.86 2.46
N PHE A 152 0.96 -8.86 2.88
CA PHE A 152 0.43 -7.78 3.72
C PHE A 152 -0.61 -6.95 2.98
N PHE A 153 -1.71 -6.66 3.67
CA PHE A 153 -2.81 -5.85 3.10
C PHE A 153 -2.35 -4.45 2.70
N SER A 154 -1.50 -3.82 3.51
CA SER A 154 -0.96 -2.50 3.18
C SER A 154 -0.07 -2.53 1.94
N THR A 155 0.72 -3.58 1.74
CA THR A 155 1.54 -3.75 0.54
C THR A 155 0.64 -3.89 -0.69
N TYR A 156 -0.42 -4.71 -0.60
CA TYR A 156 -1.42 -4.85 -1.68
C TYR A 156 -2.16 -3.53 -1.96
N ARG A 157 -2.59 -2.82 -0.90
CA ARG A 157 -3.38 -1.58 -0.99
C ARG A 157 -2.59 -0.36 -1.46
N PHE A 158 -1.33 -0.21 -1.03
CA PHE A 158 -0.51 0.98 -1.27
C PHE A 158 0.68 0.73 -2.20
N GLY A 159 1.03 -0.51 -2.49
CA GLY A 159 2.13 -0.87 -3.37
C GLY A 159 1.73 -1.01 -4.85
N ARG A 160 0.44 -0.91 -5.18
CA ARG A 160 -0.10 -1.01 -6.55
C ARG A 160 -0.50 0.34 -7.15
N PRO A 161 -1.29 1.22 -6.46
CA PRO A 161 -1.75 2.47 -7.03
C PRO A 161 -0.62 3.50 -7.18
N PHE A 162 -0.86 4.55 -7.95
CA PHE A 162 0.06 5.65 -8.15
C PHE A 162 0.16 6.51 -6.87
N LEU A 163 0.95 6.04 -5.91
CA LEU A 163 1.16 6.63 -4.59
C LEU A 163 2.64 6.65 -4.23
N THR A 164 3.01 7.50 -3.28
CA THR A 164 4.39 7.67 -2.81
C THR A 164 4.97 6.43 -2.12
N ASN A 165 4.11 5.56 -1.58
CA ASN A 165 4.50 4.56 -0.59
C ASN A 165 5.43 3.47 -1.11
N ALA A 166 5.25 2.98 -2.34
CA ALA A 166 6.09 1.89 -2.87
C ALA A 166 7.54 2.35 -3.05
N GLY A 167 7.75 3.52 -3.66
CA GLY A 167 9.07 4.11 -3.84
C GLY A 167 9.70 4.51 -2.50
N GLU A 168 8.93 5.14 -1.61
CA GLU A 168 9.36 5.49 -0.26
C GLU A 168 9.89 4.29 0.50
N VAL A 169 9.10 3.21 0.63
CA VAL A 169 9.51 2.00 1.36
C VAL A 169 10.77 1.38 0.75
N PHE A 170 10.85 1.27 -0.57
CA PHE A 170 12.03 0.72 -1.24
C PHE A 170 13.30 1.50 -0.92
N TRP A 171 13.27 2.82 -1.15
CA TRP A 171 14.46 3.67 -1.00
C TRP A 171 14.90 3.84 0.45
N LEU A 172 13.98 3.80 1.41
CA LEU A 172 14.29 3.89 2.84
C LEU A 172 14.69 2.53 3.43
N PHE A 173 14.20 1.41 2.90
CA PHE A 173 14.60 0.08 3.36
C PHE A 173 15.96 -0.36 2.80
N LEU A 174 16.32 0.07 1.59
CA LEU A 174 17.57 -0.30 0.92
C LEU A 174 18.84 -0.01 1.76
N PRO A 175 18.98 1.13 2.48
CA PRO A 175 20.08 1.38 3.41
C PRO A 175 20.22 0.30 4.51
N PHE A 176 19.10 -0.09 5.14
CA PHE A 176 19.11 -1.12 6.18
C PHE A 176 19.44 -2.49 5.61
N PHE A 177 18.85 -2.83 4.48
CA PHE A 177 19.21 -4.04 3.75
C PHE A 177 20.71 -4.09 3.48
N LEU A 178 21.30 -3.02 2.94
CA LEU A 178 22.71 -2.98 2.58
C LEU A 178 23.63 -3.22 3.77
N LEU A 179 23.36 -2.54 4.90
CA LEU A 179 24.16 -2.68 6.11
C LEU A 179 24.02 -4.08 6.72
N LEU A 180 22.80 -4.60 6.83
CA LEU A 180 22.57 -5.95 7.30
C LEU A 180 23.21 -6.98 6.38
N TYR A 181 23.05 -6.83 5.07
CA TYR A 181 23.55 -7.80 4.10
C TYR A 181 25.09 -7.84 4.04
N ARG A 182 25.74 -6.68 4.02
CA ARG A 182 27.21 -6.59 4.01
C ARG A 182 27.85 -6.85 5.38
N GLY A 183 27.17 -6.57 6.45
CA GLY A 183 27.72 -6.71 7.81
C GLY A 183 28.95 -5.84 8.03
N LYS A 184 30.05 -6.41 8.58
CA LYS A 184 31.28 -5.68 8.93
C LYS A 184 31.87 -4.85 7.78
N PRO A 185 32.05 -5.36 6.55
CA PRO A 185 32.55 -4.55 5.44
C PRO A 185 31.70 -3.32 5.11
N GLY A 186 30.37 -3.40 5.33
CA GLY A 186 29.48 -2.25 5.15
C GLY A 186 29.66 -1.19 6.22
N VAL A 187 29.76 -1.61 7.49
CA VAL A 187 29.93 -0.71 8.64
C VAL A 187 31.29 -0.04 8.62
N ASP A 188 32.35 -0.76 8.30
CA ASP A 188 33.71 -0.24 8.31
C ASP A 188 34.07 0.56 7.04
N SER A 189 33.21 0.58 6.03
CA SER A 189 33.39 1.45 4.85
C SER A 189 33.47 2.92 5.28
N PRO A 190 34.53 3.65 4.93
CA PRO A 190 34.70 5.03 5.38
C PRO A 190 33.73 5.98 4.65
N TRP A 191 33.59 5.85 3.33
CA TRP A 191 32.84 6.80 2.49
C TRP A 191 31.84 6.15 1.54
N GLY A 192 32.18 5.09 0.83
CA GLY A 192 31.36 4.53 -0.25
C GLY A 192 29.96 4.10 0.20
N VAL A 193 29.86 3.35 1.31
CA VAL A 193 28.57 2.94 1.86
C VAL A 193 27.77 4.12 2.45
N PRO A 194 28.37 5.02 3.26
CA PRO A 194 27.66 6.22 3.71
C PRO A 194 27.15 7.12 2.57
N LEU A 195 27.95 7.36 1.52
CA LEU A 195 27.51 8.12 0.34
C LEU A 195 26.31 7.48 -0.33
N PHE A 196 26.37 6.17 -0.59
CA PHE A 196 25.26 5.43 -1.20
C PHE A 196 24.00 5.47 -0.31
N ILE A 197 24.14 5.27 0.99
CA ILE A 197 23.02 5.36 1.95
C ILE A 197 22.41 6.76 1.93
N GLY A 198 23.24 7.82 1.93
CA GLY A 198 22.79 9.20 1.87
C GLY A 198 21.97 9.49 0.60
N LEU A 199 22.44 9.02 -0.56
CA LEU A 199 21.74 9.15 -1.83
C LEU A 199 20.39 8.41 -1.81
N CYS A 200 20.38 7.13 -1.39
CA CYS A 200 19.16 6.35 -1.31
C CYS A 200 18.13 6.98 -0.36
N THR A 201 18.59 7.40 0.83
CA THR A 201 17.71 8.09 1.79
C THR A 201 17.17 9.38 1.19
N GLY A 202 18.02 10.21 0.57
CA GLY A 202 17.60 11.47 -0.08
C GLY A 202 16.53 11.26 -1.15
N ILE A 203 16.67 10.25 -2.00
CA ILE A 203 15.64 9.86 -2.97
C ILE A 203 14.35 9.43 -2.24
N GLY A 204 14.46 8.65 -1.16
CA GLY A 204 13.31 8.27 -0.34
C GLY A 204 12.56 9.47 0.27
N LEU A 205 13.32 10.49 0.74
CA LEU A 205 12.74 11.74 1.25
C LEU A 205 11.96 12.48 0.15
N LEU A 206 12.43 12.46 -1.10
CA LEU A 206 11.76 13.08 -2.26
C LEU A 206 10.46 12.37 -2.68
N TYR A 207 10.16 11.19 -2.14
CA TYR A 207 8.84 10.56 -2.31
C TYR A 207 7.79 11.11 -1.34
N LYS A 208 8.16 11.47 -0.10
CA LYS A 208 7.15 11.82 0.90
C LYS A 208 7.50 13.00 1.81
N SER A 209 8.62 12.95 2.56
CA SER A 209 8.97 14.01 3.51
C SER A 209 10.38 13.86 4.06
N PHE A 210 11.00 15.00 4.33
CA PHE A 210 12.29 15.08 5.06
C PHE A 210 12.20 14.55 6.50
N ALA A 211 11.02 14.53 7.11
CA ALA A 211 10.81 14.02 8.47
C ALA A 211 11.23 12.55 8.63
N LEU A 212 11.24 11.78 7.53
CA LEU A 212 11.68 10.38 7.51
C LEU A 212 13.19 10.21 7.75
N LEU A 213 13.97 11.28 7.64
CA LEU A 213 15.39 11.25 7.99
C LEU A 213 15.60 10.89 9.47
N LEU A 214 14.69 11.31 10.36
CA LEU A 214 14.81 11.05 11.79
C LEU A 214 14.77 9.55 12.13
N PRO A 215 13.73 8.77 11.76
CA PRO A 215 13.72 7.34 12.06
C PRO A 215 14.84 6.58 11.34
N VAL A 216 15.17 6.95 10.10
CA VAL A 216 16.30 6.36 9.38
C VAL A 216 17.62 6.63 10.12
N GLY A 217 17.88 7.87 10.49
CA GLY A 217 19.09 8.27 11.20
C GLY A 217 19.23 7.56 12.55
N LEU A 218 18.17 7.47 13.34
CA LEU A 218 18.15 6.74 14.61
C LEU A 218 18.36 5.23 14.44
N GLY A 219 17.75 4.64 13.40
CA GLY A 219 17.97 3.23 13.08
C GLY A 219 19.43 2.94 12.70
N LEU A 220 20.02 3.78 11.83
CA LEU A 220 21.43 3.66 11.43
C LEU A 220 22.38 3.92 12.62
N ALA A 221 22.12 4.93 13.44
CA ALA A 221 22.92 5.23 14.63
C ALA A 221 22.95 4.05 15.61
N PHE A 222 21.80 3.44 15.87
CA PHE A 222 21.74 2.24 16.69
C PHE A 222 22.56 1.10 16.12
N TRP A 223 22.49 0.86 14.79
CA TRP A 223 23.26 -0.19 14.13
C TRP A 223 24.77 0.04 14.25
N TYR A 224 25.26 1.25 13.93
CA TYR A 224 26.67 1.60 14.07
C TYR A 224 27.14 1.46 15.51
N TRP A 225 26.38 2.02 16.47
CA TRP A 225 26.72 1.94 17.90
C TRP A 225 26.74 0.51 18.44
N ARG A 226 25.76 -0.30 18.06
CA ARG A 226 25.74 -1.73 18.37
C ARG A 226 26.97 -2.45 17.82
N TYR A 227 27.37 -2.10 16.60
CA TYR A 227 28.53 -2.72 15.96
C TYR A 227 29.84 -2.37 16.68
N ARG A 228 29.90 -1.24 17.39
CA ARG A 228 30.99 -0.85 18.30
C ARG A 228 30.79 -1.39 19.72
N HIS A 229 29.96 -2.41 19.92
CA HIS A 229 29.68 -3.01 21.23
C HIS A 229 29.23 -1.97 22.27
N PHE A 230 28.46 -0.96 21.85
CA PHE A 230 27.98 0.17 22.67
C PHE A 230 29.10 1.00 23.34
N ARG A 231 30.31 1.05 22.77
CA ARG A 231 31.41 1.89 23.21
C ARG A 231 31.25 3.31 22.66
N PRO A 232 30.88 4.31 23.49
CA PRO A 232 30.57 5.65 23.01
C PRO A 232 31.77 6.34 22.35
N GLY A 233 32.99 6.17 22.91
CA GLY A 233 34.18 6.78 22.35
C GLY A 233 34.54 6.30 20.95
N GLU A 234 34.37 5.01 20.64
CA GLU A 234 34.62 4.47 19.30
C GLU A 234 33.52 4.90 18.31
N PHE A 235 32.28 4.88 18.73
CA PHE A 235 31.15 5.34 17.95
C PHE A 235 31.30 6.82 17.56
N LEU A 236 31.59 7.70 18.53
CA LEU A 236 31.77 9.13 18.28
C LEU A 236 32.92 9.41 17.31
N LYS A 237 34.05 8.71 17.47
CA LYS A 237 35.24 8.94 16.63
C LYS A 237 35.10 8.41 15.20
N ARG A 238 34.36 7.31 14.99
CA ARG A 238 34.34 6.60 13.69
C ARG A 238 33.05 6.71 12.91
N ASP A 239 31.92 6.77 13.61
CA ASP A 239 30.62 6.53 12.96
C ASP A 239 29.71 7.76 12.97
N VAL A 240 29.84 8.69 13.92
CA VAL A 240 29.07 9.95 13.93
C VAL A 240 29.33 10.78 12.68
N VAL A 241 30.58 10.85 12.20
CA VAL A 241 30.92 11.57 10.95
C VAL A 241 30.18 10.94 9.75
N LYS A 242 30.06 9.61 9.71
CA LYS A 242 29.29 8.92 8.65
C LYS A 242 27.81 9.27 8.71
N LEU A 243 27.23 9.32 9.92
CA LEU A 243 25.82 9.70 10.10
C LEU A 243 25.58 11.15 9.70
N ILE A 244 26.48 12.06 10.05
CA ILE A 244 26.43 13.46 9.61
C ILE A 244 26.52 13.53 8.08
N LEU A 245 27.43 12.80 7.46
CA LEU A 245 27.58 12.74 6.00
C LEU A 245 26.31 12.21 5.33
N ILE A 246 25.73 11.12 5.85
CA ILE A 246 24.46 10.57 5.36
C ILE A 246 23.36 11.62 5.44
N ALA A 247 23.23 12.31 6.58
CA ALA A 247 22.23 13.34 6.78
C ALA A 247 22.41 14.52 5.82
N LEU A 248 23.65 15.01 5.66
CA LEU A 248 23.97 16.13 4.75
C LEU A 248 23.67 15.78 3.29
N ILE A 249 24.03 14.57 2.84
CA ILE A 249 23.73 14.13 1.47
C ILE A 249 22.22 13.97 1.29
N SER A 250 21.54 13.33 2.24
CA SER A 250 20.08 13.12 2.16
C SER A 250 19.32 14.45 2.09
N LEU A 251 19.68 15.40 2.94
CA LEU A 251 19.10 16.74 2.94
C LEU A 251 19.53 17.54 1.71
N GLY A 252 20.78 17.37 1.24
CA GLY A 252 21.25 17.98 0.00
C GLY A 252 20.48 17.52 -1.22
N VAL A 253 20.22 16.21 -1.36
CA VAL A 253 19.38 15.67 -2.42
C VAL A 253 17.95 16.20 -2.30
N PHE A 254 17.39 16.27 -1.08
CA PHE A 254 16.07 16.85 -0.87
C PHE A 254 16.02 18.35 -1.18
N ALA A 255 17.06 19.10 -0.81
CA ALA A 255 17.17 20.53 -1.06
C ALA A 255 17.31 20.89 -2.55
N LEU A 256 17.71 19.94 -3.41
CA LEU A 256 17.71 20.15 -4.86
C LEU A 256 16.31 20.50 -5.38
N TRP A 257 15.25 20.00 -4.77
CA TRP A 257 13.91 20.40 -5.12
C TRP A 257 13.70 21.91 -4.96
N PHE A 258 14.11 22.47 -3.81
CA PHE A 258 14.03 23.93 -3.58
C PHE A 258 14.94 24.74 -4.49
N ALA A 259 16.14 24.21 -4.77
CA ALA A 259 17.12 24.91 -5.60
C ALA A 259 16.75 24.93 -7.09
N LEU A 260 16.02 23.91 -7.56
CA LEU A 260 15.64 23.77 -8.97
C LEU A 260 14.23 24.30 -9.27
N ASP A 261 13.39 24.51 -8.26
CA ASP A 261 12.05 25.07 -8.46
C ASP A 261 12.13 26.60 -8.60
N PRO A 262 11.51 27.18 -9.63
CA PRO A 262 11.46 28.65 -9.81
C PRO A 262 10.77 29.41 -8.67
N ASP A 263 9.92 28.73 -7.87
CA ASP A 263 9.16 29.30 -6.77
C ASP A 263 9.33 28.49 -5.47
N PRO A 264 10.53 28.53 -4.83
CA PRO A 264 10.79 27.80 -3.60
C PRO A 264 9.96 28.29 -2.41
N GLN A 265 9.43 29.52 -2.45
CA GLN A 265 8.58 30.07 -1.40
C GLN A 265 7.24 29.32 -1.33
N SER A 266 6.67 28.93 -2.45
CA SER A 266 5.46 28.09 -2.50
C SER A 266 5.71 26.72 -1.89
N ILE A 267 6.86 26.10 -2.19
CA ILE A 267 7.24 24.82 -1.54
C ILE A 267 7.30 24.98 -0.02
N TRP A 268 7.92 26.06 0.45
CA TRP A 268 8.01 26.33 1.88
C TRP A 268 6.64 26.45 2.53
N ASN A 269 5.75 27.27 1.94
CA ASN A 269 4.43 27.53 2.50
C ASN A 269 3.51 26.30 2.44
N GLU A 270 3.43 25.63 1.30
CA GLU A 270 2.50 24.53 1.09
C GLU A 270 3.00 23.24 1.73
N PHE A 271 4.29 22.89 1.50
CA PHE A 271 4.83 21.61 1.94
C PHE A 271 5.42 21.66 3.35
N VAL A 272 6.30 22.65 3.66
CA VAL A 272 6.98 22.66 4.97
C VAL A 272 5.99 23.11 6.05
N ILE A 273 5.31 24.24 5.85
CA ILE A 273 4.38 24.77 6.86
C ILE A 273 3.05 24.01 6.80
N GLY A 274 2.39 23.96 5.65
CA GLY A 274 1.05 23.37 5.53
C GLY A 274 1.04 21.87 5.79
N GLU A 275 1.80 21.10 5.00
CA GLU A 275 1.73 19.63 5.03
C GLU A 275 2.52 19.01 6.20
N ASN A 276 3.66 19.58 6.62
CA ASN A 276 4.50 18.99 7.66
C ASN A 276 4.33 19.66 9.03
N ALA A 277 4.50 20.98 9.15
CA ALA A 277 4.36 21.67 10.43
C ALA A 277 2.89 21.66 10.91
N GLY A 278 1.91 21.75 10.01
CA GLY A 278 0.48 21.63 10.36
C GLY A 278 0.08 20.30 11.01
N LYS A 279 0.91 19.27 10.92
CA LYS A 279 0.70 18.00 11.65
C LYS A 279 1.08 18.08 13.14
N PHE A 280 1.75 19.16 13.55
CA PHE A 280 2.06 19.45 14.92
C PHE A 280 1.18 20.63 15.35
N ASP A 281 0.04 20.35 16.00
CA ASP A 281 -0.81 21.38 16.60
C ASP A 281 -0.56 21.46 18.12
N PRO A 282 0.36 22.34 18.56
CA PRO A 282 0.68 22.48 19.99
C PRO A 282 -0.38 23.26 20.77
N HIS A 283 -1.30 23.95 20.10
CA HIS A 283 -2.28 24.84 20.72
C HIS A 283 -3.69 24.25 20.87
N GLY A 284 -3.89 23.02 20.37
CA GLY A 284 -5.17 22.31 20.58
C GLY A 284 -5.36 21.88 22.03
N PRO A 285 -6.61 21.75 22.53
CA PRO A 285 -6.88 21.34 23.89
C PRO A 285 -6.19 20.00 24.16
N SER A 286 -5.20 20.05 25.04
CA SER A 286 -4.35 18.96 25.52
C SER A 286 -3.81 17.99 24.45
N TYR A 287 -2.67 18.32 23.86
CA TYR A 287 -1.86 17.40 23.04
C TYR A 287 -1.72 16.01 23.70
N LEU A 288 -1.50 15.94 25.00
CA LEU A 288 -1.42 14.70 25.76
C LEU A 288 -2.74 13.92 25.77
N SER A 289 -3.89 14.59 25.88
CA SER A 289 -5.18 13.90 25.80
C SER A 289 -5.40 13.28 24.41
N LYS A 290 -5.15 14.04 23.34
CA LYS A 290 -5.20 13.52 21.95
C LYS A 290 -4.17 12.41 21.68
N MET A 291 -3.06 12.40 22.42
CA MET A 291 -2.05 11.35 22.30
C MET A 291 -2.58 10.00 22.80
N PHE A 292 -3.38 9.98 23.84
CA PHE A 292 -3.84 8.72 24.45
C PHE A 292 -5.30 8.38 24.11
N TRP A 293 -6.11 9.36 23.66
CA TRP A 293 -7.53 9.18 23.41
C TRP A 293 -7.95 9.75 22.05
N GLY A 294 -8.89 9.10 21.37
CA GLY A 294 -9.46 9.53 20.10
C GLY A 294 -8.78 8.93 18.86
N ASP A 295 -9.27 9.31 17.68
CA ASP A 295 -8.93 8.73 16.37
C ASP A 295 -7.48 9.00 15.92
N GLY A 296 -6.78 9.92 16.55
CA GLY A 296 -5.36 10.22 16.31
C GLY A 296 -4.43 9.71 17.41
N SER A 297 -4.86 8.79 18.28
CA SER A 297 -4.09 8.31 19.43
C SER A 297 -2.95 7.37 19.03
N ILE A 298 -2.03 7.14 19.98
CA ILE A 298 -0.94 6.15 19.81
C ILE A 298 -1.46 4.72 19.61
N TRP A 299 -2.70 4.44 20.04
CA TRP A 299 -3.32 3.14 19.85
C TRP A 299 -3.62 2.85 18.39
N VAL A 300 -3.90 3.88 17.58
CA VAL A 300 -4.03 3.75 16.11
C VAL A 300 -2.71 3.30 15.49
N LEU A 301 -1.56 3.75 16.02
CA LEU A 301 -0.25 3.24 15.60
C LEU A 301 -0.01 1.83 16.15
N ALA A 302 -0.31 1.56 17.43
CA ALA A 302 -0.09 0.25 18.03
C ALA A 302 -0.87 -0.85 17.28
N THR A 303 -2.12 -0.58 16.93
CA THR A 303 -2.93 -1.46 16.07
C THR A 303 -2.52 -1.39 14.59
N GLY A 304 -1.74 -0.40 14.20
CA GLY A 304 -1.32 -0.15 12.83
C GLY A 304 -0.55 -1.32 12.21
N TYR A 305 0.26 -2.04 12.98
CA TYR A 305 0.93 -3.25 12.49
C TYR A 305 -0.07 -4.33 12.06
N ALA A 306 -1.11 -4.55 12.86
CA ALA A 306 -2.17 -5.50 12.55
C ALA A 306 -3.02 -5.05 11.36
N LEU A 307 -3.38 -3.77 11.30
CA LEU A 307 -4.14 -3.18 10.18
C LEU A 307 -3.35 -3.28 8.86
N ASN A 308 -2.04 -3.00 8.91
CA ASN A 308 -1.16 -3.16 7.75
C ASN A 308 -1.01 -4.62 7.32
N ALA A 309 -1.03 -5.55 8.27
CA ALA A 309 -0.96 -6.98 7.97
C ALA A 309 -2.28 -7.54 7.39
N GLY A 310 -3.42 -6.93 7.70
CA GLY A 310 -4.74 -7.38 7.25
C GLY A 310 -5.07 -8.79 7.75
N LEU A 311 -5.33 -9.73 6.85
CA LEU A 311 -5.64 -11.12 7.20
C LEU A 311 -4.53 -11.80 8.02
N LEU A 312 -3.29 -11.30 7.96
CA LEU A 312 -2.16 -11.80 8.75
C LEU A 312 -2.03 -11.12 10.14
N ALA A 313 -3.00 -10.32 10.58
CA ALA A 313 -2.93 -9.57 11.84
C ALA A 313 -2.64 -10.46 13.05
N LEU A 314 -3.32 -11.61 13.15
CA LEU A 314 -3.12 -12.56 14.25
C LEU A 314 -1.70 -13.16 14.24
N VAL A 315 -1.15 -13.40 13.04
CA VAL A 315 0.24 -13.87 12.89
C VAL A 315 1.22 -12.80 13.36
N VAL A 316 0.98 -11.53 13.02
CA VAL A 316 1.82 -10.40 13.48
C VAL A 316 1.82 -10.34 15.01
N PHE A 317 0.67 -10.39 15.67
CA PHE A 317 0.60 -10.41 17.14
C PHE A 317 1.33 -11.61 17.75
N ALA A 318 1.17 -12.79 17.17
CA ALA A 318 1.87 -13.99 17.63
C ALA A 318 3.39 -13.86 17.50
N VAL A 319 3.89 -13.29 16.39
CA VAL A 319 5.32 -13.06 16.16
C VAL A 319 5.86 -11.97 17.08
N MET A 320 5.13 -10.87 17.28
CA MET A 320 5.53 -9.81 18.22
C MET A 320 5.60 -10.35 19.66
N GLY A 321 4.59 -11.09 20.12
CA GLY A 321 4.58 -11.73 21.42
C GLY A 321 5.72 -12.74 21.58
N HIS A 322 5.97 -13.57 20.57
CA HIS A 322 7.08 -14.53 20.55
C HIS A 322 8.44 -13.82 20.58
N GLY A 323 8.62 -12.77 19.79
CA GLY A 323 9.84 -11.96 19.77
C GLY A 323 10.12 -11.30 21.13
N LEU A 324 9.10 -10.72 21.75
CA LEU A 324 9.18 -10.11 23.09
C LEU A 324 9.54 -11.16 24.15
N TRP A 325 8.89 -12.31 24.11
CA TRP A 325 9.21 -13.42 25.02
C TRP A 325 10.66 -13.91 24.87
N ARG A 326 11.15 -14.07 23.61
CA ARG A 326 12.55 -14.41 23.33
C ARG A 326 13.51 -13.35 23.84
N ALA A 327 13.19 -12.06 23.63
CA ALA A 327 14.03 -10.95 24.08
C ALA A 327 14.18 -10.91 25.61
N ILE A 328 13.08 -11.09 26.36
CA ILE A 328 13.05 -10.94 27.82
C ILE A 328 13.49 -12.21 28.54
N ARG A 329 12.90 -13.35 28.17
CA ARG A 329 13.08 -14.62 28.90
C ARG A 329 14.26 -15.43 28.41
N LEU A 330 14.40 -15.63 27.11
CA LEU A 330 15.44 -16.47 26.54
C LEU A 330 16.74 -15.72 26.28
N ARG A 331 16.63 -14.42 25.95
CA ARG A 331 17.75 -13.54 25.57
C ARG A 331 18.58 -14.13 24.42
N ASP A 332 17.93 -14.82 23.48
CA ASP A 332 18.55 -15.61 22.41
C ASP A 332 18.38 -15.01 21.01
N LEU A 333 17.86 -13.78 20.91
CA LEU A 333 17.75 -13.08 19.63
C LEU A 333 19.13 -12.86 19.01
N SER A 334 19.28 -13.18 17.74
CA SER A 334 20.46 -12.84 16.96
C SER A 334 20.60 -11.30 16.81
N ASP A 335 21.78 -10.86 16.45
CA ASP A 335 22.02 -9.42 16.29
C ASP A 335 21.22 -8.84 15.12
N ASP A 336 21.07 -9.61 14.03
CA ASP A 336 20.24 -9.23 12.89
C ASP A 336 18.75 -9.11 13.30
N GLU A 337 18.22 -10.07 14.09
CA GLU A 337 16.84 -10.00 14.63
C GLU A 337 16.65 -8.79 15.53
N LYS A 338 17.61 -8.49 16.44
CA LYS A 338 17.54 -7.30 17.32
C LYS A 338 17.46 -6.02 16.51
N PHE A 339 18.20 -5.93 15.41
CA PHE A 339 18.17 -4.74 14.56
C PHE A 339 16.83 -4.60 13.80
N LEU A 340 16.30 -5.70 13.27
CA LEU A 340 14.98 -5.70 12.64
C LEU A 340 13.88 -5.28 13.63
N TRP A 341 13.92 -5.80 14.88
CA TRP A 341 13.00 -5.37 15.94
C TRP A 341 13.21 -3.90 16.31
N TRP A 342 14.46 -3.43 16.34
CA TRP A 342 14.75 -2.02 16.58
C TRP A 342 14.15 -1.14 15.48
N TRP A 343 14.26 -1.53 14.22
CA TRP A 343 13.66 -0.81 13.11
C TRP A 343 12.13 -0.71 13.24
N VAL A 344 11.48 -1.80 13.59
CA VAL A 344 10.04 -1.82 13.88
C VAL A 344 9.71 -0.86 15.03
N LEU A 345 10.47 -0.90 16.12
CA LEU A 345 10.22 -0.08 17.31
C LEU A 345 10.47 1.42 17.07
N ILE A 346 11.56 1.78 16.39
CA ILE A 346 11.91 3.20 16.22
C ILE A 346 10.89 3.95 15.36
N LEU A 347 10.36 3.32 14.31
CA LEU A 347 9.28 3.89 13.53
C LEU A 347 8.03 4.15 14.38
N PHE A 348 7.63 3.20 15.20
CA PHE A 348 6.54 3.39 16.13
C PHE A 348 6.80 4.58 17.07
N LEU A 349 7.97 4.62 17.72
CA LEU A 349 8.32 5.67 18.68
C LEU A 349 8.34 7.06 18.02
N VAL A 350 8.96 7.18 16.84
CA VAL A 350 9.05 8.48 16.14
C VAL A 350 7.66 8.96 15.72
N PHE A 351 6.81 8.09 15.20
CA PHE A 351 5.47 8.48 14.77
C PHE A 351 4.44 8.61 15.91
N CYS A 352 4.84 8.34 17.16
CA CYS A 352 4.04 8.75 18.33
C CYS A 352 4.02 10.28 18.55
N PHE A 353 5.04 11.02 18.07
CA PHE A 353 5.17 12.46 18.35
C PHE A 353 4.22 13.36 17.55
N PRO A 354 3.95 13.19 16.23
CA PRO A 354 2.98 14.02 15.54
C PRO A 354 1.58 13.94 16.14
N SER A 355 0.79 15.01 16.04
CA SER A 355 -0.61 15.02 16.50
C SER A 355 -1.54 14.26 15.58
N GLN A 356 -1.22 14.19 14.28
CA GLN A 356 -1.91 13.37 13.30
C GLN A 356 -1.18 12.03 13.15
N ARG A 357 -1.82 10.94 13.57
CA ARG A 357 -1.25 9.58 13.52
C ARG A 357 -2.06 8.71 12.57
N SER A 358 -1.37 7.87 11.80
CA SER A 358 -1.99 6.95 10.85
C SER A 358 -1.24 5.62 10.84
N SER A 359 -1.95 4.51 10.75
CA SER A 359 -1.35 3.18 10.55
C SER A 359 -0.43 3.12 9.33
N ARG A 360 -0.71 3.94 8.31
CA ARG A 360 0.09 4.06 7.08
C ARG A 360 1.54 4.52 7.34
N TYR A 361 1.82 5.20 8.47
CA TYR A 361 3.18 5.62 8.83
C TYR A 361 4.09 4.48 9.27
N LEU A 362 3.55 3.28 9.48
CA LEU A 362 4.32 2.09 9.84
C LEU A 362 4.60 1.16 8.64
N LEU A 363 4.30 1.59 7.42
CA LEU A 363 4.56 0.81 6.21
C LEU A 363 6.04 0.46 6.05
N GLU A 364 6.94 1.39 6.40
CA GLU A 364 8.38 1.22 6.31
C GLU A 364 8.94 0.17 7.29
N ALA A 365 8.15 -0.21 8.31
CA ALA A 365 8.49 -1.31 9.24
C ALA A 365 8.13 -2.69 8.70
N MET A 366 7.18 -2.77 7.76
CA MET A 366 6.62 -4.05 7.32
C MET A 366 7.64 -4.97 6.62
N PRO A 367 8.62 -4.48 5.82
CA PRO A 367 9.67 -5.32 5.27
C PRO A 367 10.47 -6.08 6.35
N ALA A 368 10.85 -5.40 7.44
CA ALA A 368 11.55 -6.03 8.56
C ALA A 368 10.66 -7.06 9.26
N LEU A 369 9.37 -6.74 9.43
CA LEU A 369 8.40 -7.65 10.05
C LEU A 369 8.20 -8.91 9.20
N ALA A 370 8.17 -8.81 7.87
CA ALA A 370 8.10 -9.96 6.97
C ALA A 370 9.28 -10.93 7.16
N VAL A 371 10.50 -10.41 7.31
CA VAL A 371 11.69 -11.22 7.62
C VAL A 371 11.54 -11.92 8.98
N LEU A 372 11.17 -11.17 10.03
CA LEU A 372 10.97 -11.71 11.37
C LEU A 372 9.91 -12.80 11.41
N MET A 373 8.81 -12.61 10.68
CA MET A 373 7.74 -13.63 10.54
C MET A 373 8.25 -14.89 9.84
N ALA A 374 9.03 -14.75 8.76
CA ALA A 374 9.57 -15.87 8.01
C ALA A 374 10.50 -16.75 8.86
N LEU A 375 11.30 -16.14 9.75
CA LEU A 375 12.22 -16.87 10.65
C LEU A 375 11.50 -17.80 11.63
N VAL A 376 10.25 -17.51 11.96
CA VAL A 376 9.49 -18.28 12.96
C VAL A 376 8.25 -18.97 12.38
N TRP A 377 7.91 -18.80 11.11
CA TRP A 377 6.68 -19.25 10.48
C TRP A 377 6.31 -20.70 10.76
N PHE A 378 7.22 -21.61 10.54
CA PHE A 378 6.99 -23.05 10.76
C PHE A 378 6.99 -23.47 12.24
N ARG A 379 7.32 -22.55 13.16
CA ARG A 379 7.27 -22.73 14.63
C ARG A 379 6.01 -22.11 15.23
N LEU A 380 5.21 -21.37 14.43
CA LEU A 380 3.95 -20.79 14.88
C LEU A 380 2.96 -21.88 15.31
N SER A 381 2.13 -21.53 16.27
CA SER A 381 1.03 -22.38 16.69
C SER A 381 0.10 -22.69 15.52
N ARG A 382 -0.26 -23.94 15.34
CA ARG A 382 -1.24 -24.36 14.32
C ARG A 382 -2.58 -23.63 14.48
N TRP A 383 -2.93 -23.27 15.69
CA TRP A 383 -4.14 -22.48 15.96
C TRP A 383 -4.10 -21.10 15.33
N VAL A 384 -2.97 -20.39 15.40
CA VAL A 384 -2.80 -19.08 14.74
C VAL A 384 -3.00 -19.20 13.24
N LEU A 385 -2.38 -20.18 12.60
CA LEU A 385 -2.53 -20.42 11.15
C LEU A 385 -3.95 -20.89 10.81
N PHE A 386 -4.58 -21.71 11.64
CA PHE A 386 -5.96 -22.15 11.47
C PHE A 386 -6.93 -20.97 11.46
N VAL A 387 -6.88 -20.11 12.47
CA VAL A 387 -7.74 -18.93 12.54
C VAL A 387 -7.49 -17.98 11.36
N THR A 388 -6.23 -17.75 10.99
CA THR A 388 -5.88 -16.94 9.81
C THR A 388 -6.46 -17.52 8.52
N THR A 389 -6.34 -18.83 8.30
CA THR A 389 -6.90 -19.50 7.12
C THR A 389 -8.43 -19.50 7.14
N LEU A 390 -9.04 -19.64 8.32
CA LEU A 390 -10.49 -19.51 8.49
C LEU A 390 -10.96 -18.10 8.10
N LEU A 391 -10.26 -17.06 8.52
CA LEU A 391 -10.58 -15.68 8.13
C LEU A 391 -10.46 -15.47 6.62
N CYS A 392 -9.44 -16.07 5.96
CA CYS A 392 -9.34 -16.06 4.49
C CYS A 392 -10.55 -16.75 3.84
N THR A 393 -10.93 -17.92 4.34
CA THR A 393 -12.07 -18.69 3.84
C THR A 393 -13.37 -17.92 3.99
N LEU A 394 -13.59 -17.31 5.16
CA LEU A 394 -14.76 -16.47 5.43
C LEU A 394 -14.79 -15.23 4.53
N ALA A 395 -13.66 -14.55 4.35
CA ALA A 395 -13.57 -13.39 3.45
C ALA A 395 -13.93 -13.75 2.01
N ILE A 396 -13.39 -14.85 1.48
CA ILE A 396 -13.71 -15.35 0.13
C ILE A 396 -15.20 -15.74 0.05
N GLY A 397 -15.72 -16.44 1.06
CA GLY A 397 -17.12 -16.83 1.13
C GLY A 397 -18.08 -15.63 1.17
N ILE A 398 -17.78 -14.61 1.96
CA ILE A 398 -18.58 -13.38 2.05
C ILE A 398 -18.55 -12.63 0.72
N ILE A 399 -17.37 -12.44 0.10
CA ILE A 399 -17.26 -11.77 -1.20
C ILE A 399 -18.02 -12.56 -2.27
N GLY A 400 -17.91 -13.89 -2.28
CA GLY A 400 -18.64 -14.75 -3.20
C GLY A 400 -20.17 -14.67 -3.00
N TYR A 401 -20.63 -14.63 -1.75
CA TYR A 401 -22.04 -14.45 -1.41
C TYR A 401 -22.56 -13.07 -1.86
N LEU A 402 -21.80 -12.01 -1.61
CA LEU A 402 -22.16 -10.67 -2.09
C LEU A 402 -22.19 -10.61 -3.62
N GLY A 403 -21.27 -11.31 -4.30
CA GLY A 403 -21.31 -11.43 -5.76
C GLY A 403 -22.53 -12.16 -6.28
N TRP A 404 -22.96 -13.22 -5.60
CA TRP A 404 -24.18 -13.93 -5.92
C TRP A 404 -25.43 -13.06 -5.74
N LEU A 405 -25.53 -12.34 -4.61
CA LEU A 405 -26.62 -11.38 -4.36
C LEU A 405 -26.64 -10.28 -5.42
N LEU A 406 -25.49 -9.70 -5.72
CA LEU A 406 -25.36 -8.64 -6.72
C LEU A 406 -25.83 -9.10 -8.10
N GLN A 407 -25.46 -10.31 -8.51
CA GLN A 407 -25.92 -10.89 -9.78
C GLN A 407 -27.43 -11.06 -9.81
N HIS A 408 -28.03 -11.44 -8.67
CA HIS A 408 -29.48 -11.57 -8.53
C HIS A 408 -30.17 -10.20 -8.60
N ASP A 409 -29.63 -9.19 -7.89
CA ASP A 409 -30.22 -7.83 -7.84
C ASP A 409 -30.18 -7.13 -9.21
N VAL A 410 -29.12 -7.36 -9.98
CA VAL A 410 -28.98 -6.74 -11.31
C VAL A 410 -29.79 -7.48 -12.39
N GLY A 411 -30.16 -8.74 -12.15
CA GLY A 411 -30.93 -9.56 -13.09
C GLY A 411 -30.24 -9.91 -14.39
N GLN A 412 -28.92 -9.69 -14.48
CA GLN A 412 -28.08 -10.01 -15.64
C GLN A 412 -26.89 -10.85 -15.19
N GLN A 413 -26.35 -11.67 -16.09
CA GLN A 413 -25.15 -12.46 -15.80
C GLN A 413 -23.93 -11.55 -15.78
N ILE A 414 -23.43 -11.20 -14.60
CA ILE A 414 -22.28 -10.32 -14.37
C ILE A 414 -21.01 -11.15 -14.27
N TYR A 415 -21.06 -12.27 -13.52
CA TYR A 415 -19.93 -13.17 -13.30
C TYR A 415 -20.03 -14.38 -14.22
N SER A 416 -18.91 -14.80 -14.76
CA SER A 416 -18.85 -16.00 -15.62
C SER A 416 -18.96 -17.28 -14.80
N GLY A 417 -19.38 -18.37 -15.45
CA GLY A 417 -19.33 -19.70 -14.82
C GLY A 417 -17.92 -20.11 -14.39
N THR A 418 -16.90 -19.64 -15.10
CA THR A 418 -15.49 -19.85 -14.74
C THR A 418 -15.14 -19.22 -13.40
N ASP A 419 -15.63 -17.99 -13.12
CA ASP A 419 -15.39 -17.31 -11.85
C ASP A 419 -16.01 -18.07 -10.69
N ALA A 420 -17.23 -18.59 -10.88
CA ALA A 420 -17.90 -19.42 -9.87
C ALA A 420 -17.14 -20.74 -9.61
N VAL A 421 -16.65 -21.41 -10.64
CA VAL A 421 -15.85 -22.64 -10.50
C VAL A 421 -14.54 -22.35 -9.76
N LEU A 422 -13.82 -21.28 -10.12
CA LEU A 422 -12.59 -20.88 -9.43
C LEU A 422 -12.84 -20.56 -7.95
N LEU A 423 -13.93 -19.84 -7.64
CA LEU A 423 -14.33 -19.56 -6.27
C LEU A 423 -14.55 -20.84 -5.46
N VAL A 424 -15.29 -21.80 -6.01
CA VAL A 424 -15.56 -23.10 -5.37
C VAL A 424 -14.27 -23.88 -5.14
N ILE A 425 -13.37 -23.93 -6.11
CA ILE A 425 -12.06 -24.59 -5.99
C ILE A 425 -11.24 -23.94 -4.88
N MET A 426 -11.14 -22.60 -4.84
CA MET A 426 -10.39 -21.90 -3.81
C MET A 426 -10.97 -22.20 -2.41
N LEU A 427 -12.30 -22.15 -2.24
CA LEU A 427 -12.96 -22.49 -0.98
C LEU A 427 -12.70 -23.95 -0.57
N ALA A 428 -12.84 -24.88 -1.50
CA ALA A 428 -12.61 -26.32 -1.23
C ALA A 428 -11.17 -26.58 -0.76
N VAL A 429 -10.16 -25.98 -1.41
CA VAL A 429 -8.75 -26.11 -1.02
C VAL A 429 -8.51 -25.53 0.37
N LEU A 430 -9.09 -24.37 0.72
CA LEU A 430 -8.93 -23.78 2.05
C LEU A 430 -9.67 -24.58 3.13
N VAL A 431 -10.89 -25.05 2.87
CA VAL A 431 -11.62 -25.95 3.80
C VAL A 431 -10.82 -27.24 4.02
N LEU A 432 -10.26 -27.84 2.96
CA LEU A 432 -9.40 -28.99 3.10
C LEU A 432 -8.18 -28.70 3.97
N SER A 433 -7.59 -27.51 3.87
CA SER A 433 -6.47 -27.11 4.71
C SER A 433 -6.84 -26.94 6.20
N LEU A 434 -8.09 -26.52 6.49
CA LEU A 434 -8.62 -26.44 7.85
C LEU A 434 -8.84 -27.84 8.45
N LEU A 435 -9.27 -28.80 7.62
CA LEU A 435 -9.46 -30.21 8.03
C LEU A 435 -8.12 -30.96 8.20
N ILE A 436 -7.08 -30.55 7.46
CA ILE A 436 -5.74 -31.20 7.51
C ILE A 436 -4.71 -30.18 8.02
N PRO A 437 -4.49 -30.06 9.35
CA PRO A 437 -3.62 -29.01 9.93
C PRO A 437 -2.17 -29.01 9.45
N LYS A 438 -1.71 -30.09 8.82
CA LYS A 438 -0.37 -30.17 8.19
C LYS A 438 -0.24 -29.27 6.97
N LEU A 439 -1.34 -28.92 6.30
CA LEU A 439 -1.39 -28.07 5.12
C LEU A 439 -1.39 -26.56 5.46
N LEU A 440 -1.80 -26.17 6.68
CA LEU A 440 -1.93 -24.76 7.09
C LEU A 440 -0.70 -23.91 6.79
N PRO A 441 0.55 -24.29 7.15
CA PRO A 441 1.72 -23.45 6.87
C PRO A 441 1.99 -23.21 5.37
N TRP A 442 1.41 -24.04 4.51
CA TRP A 442 1.60 -24.00 3.06
C TRP A 442 0.48 -23.27 2.33
N LEU A 443 -0.75 -23.36 2.85
CA LEU A 443 -1.95 -22.83 2.19
C LEU A 443 -2.47 -21.52 2.80
N THR A 444 -2.00 -21.10 3.97
CA THR A 444 -2.41 -19.81 4.58
C THR A 444 -2.06 -18.63 3.67
N LEU A 445 -0.83 -18.54 3.14
CA LEU A 445 -0.43 -17.44 2.26
C LEU A 445 -1.12 -17.48 0.89
N PRO A 446 -1.20 -18.63 0.18
CA PRO A 446 -2.08 -18.75 -0.98
C PRO A 446 -3.52 -18.33 -0.70
N GLY A 447 -4.07 -18.64 0.49
CA GLY A 447 -5.40 -18.21 0.91
C GLY A 447 -5.55 -16.69 1.02
N VAL A 448 -4.53 -15.99 1.50
CA VAL A 448 -4.51 -14.51 1.51
C VAL A 448 -4.56 -13.95 0.08
N PHE A 449 -3.74 -14.46 -0.83
CA PHE A 449 -3.75 -14.03 -2.24
C PHE A 449 -5.06 -14.40 -2.95
N ALA A 450 -5.63 -15.56 -2.64
CA ALA A 450 -6.94 -15.95 -3.14
C ALA A 450 -8.02 -14.95 -2.71
N ALA A 451 -7.99 -14.47 -1.45
CA ALA A 451 -8.93 -13.43 -0.99
C ALA A 451 -8.74 -12.11 -1.76
N TYR A 452 -7.49 -11.69 -2.03
CA TYR A 452 -7.22 -10.49 -2.84
C TYR A 452 -7.67 -10.66 -4.29
N LEU A 453 -7.44 -11.82 -4.90
CA LEU A 453 -7.90 -12.12 -6.26
C LEU A 453 -9.42 -12.19 -6.34
N THR A 454 -10.08 -12.78 -5.33
CA THR A 454 -11.54 -12.80 -5.24
C THR A 454 -12.11 -11.38 -5.16
N LEU A 455 -11.50 -10.50 -4.34
CA LEU A 455 -11.89 -9.09 -4.27
C LEU A 455 -11.66 -8.37 -5.61
N THR A 456 -10.53 -8.64 -6.28
CA THR A 456 -10.22 -8.09 -7.60
C THR A 456 -11.25 -8.55 -8.64
N GLY A 457 -11.60 -9.82 -8.67
CA GLY A 457 -12.62 -10.37 -9.56
C GLY A 457 -14.02 -9.83 -9.28
N PHE A 458 -14.38 -9.70 -8.00
CA PHE A 458 -15.67 -9.13 -7.58
C PHE A 458 -15.88 -7.69 -8.07
N LEU A 459 -14.86 -6.85 -7.97
CA LEU A 459 -14.92 -5.45 -8.40
C LEU A 459 -14.57 -5.25 -9.88
N GLY A 460 -13.76 -6.14 -10.46
CA GLY A 460 -13.24 -6.01 -11.82
C GLY A 460 -14.30 -6.06 -12.92
N VAL A 461 -15.46 -6.67 -12.66
CA VAL A 461 -16.60 -6.67 -13.60
C VAL A 461 -17.11 -5.26 -13.91
N PHE A 462 -16.89 -4.32 -13.00
CA PHE A 462 -17.26 -2.91 -13.18
C PHE A 462 -16.23 -2.09 -13.98
N ASP A 463 -15.15 -2.69 -14.42
CA ASP A 463 -14.30 -2.14 -15.47
C ASP A 463 -14.83 -2.46 -16.89
N GLY A 464 -15.87 -3.29 -16.96
CA GLY A 464 -16.61 -3.63 -18.17
C GLY A 464 -17.77 -2.66 -18.48
N PRO A 465 -18.74 -3.11 -19.31
CA PRO A 465 -19.82 -2.26 -19.85
C PRO A 465 -20.68 -1.56 -18.79
N MET A 466 -20.82 -2.16 -17.61
CA MET A 466 -21.66 -1.58 -16.55
C MET A 466 -21.01 -0.39 -15.84
N GLY A 467 -19.68 -0.38 -15.74
CA GLY A 467 -18.95 0.67 -15.05
C GLY A 467 -18.19 1.62 -15.97
N ARG A 468 -18.33 1.50 -17.29
CA ARG A 468 -17.73 2.41 -18.29
C ARG A 468 -18.78 2.97 -19.23
N TYR A 469 -18.56 4.18 -19.73
CA TYR A 469 -19.36 4.74 -20.80
C TYR A 469 -19.08 3.99 -22.10
N SER A 470 -20.11 3.79 -22.93
CA SER A 470 -19.98 3.12 -24.22
C SER A 470 -19.01 3.88 -25.14
N THR A 471 -18.35 3.18 -26.06
CA THR A 471 -17.48 3.81 -27.08
C THR A 471 -18.24 4.87 -27.90
N ARG A 472 -19.53 4.66 -28.14
CA ARG A 472 -20.38 5.66 -28.80
C ARG A 472 -20.46 6.93 -27.98
N THR A 473 -20.72 6.84 -26.68
CA THR A 473 -20.77 7.98 -25.76
C THR A 473 -19.42 8.70 -25.71
N GLN A 474 -18.32 7.94 -25.59
CA GLN A 474 -16.96 8.50 -25.56
C GLN A 474 -16.66 9.30 -26.84
N ASN A 475 -16.98 8.75 -28.01
CA ASN A 475 -16.78 9.43 -29.29
C ASN A 475 -17.65 10.68 -29.43
N GLN A 476 -18.87 10.70 -28.88
CA GLN A 476 -19.77 11.85 -28.94
C GLN A 476 -19.25 13.04 -28.13
N VAL A 477 -18.47 12.81 -27.09
CA VAL A 477 -17.95 13.88 -26.20
C VAL A 477 -16.47 14.16 -26.43
N ALA A 478 -15.81 13.46 -27.35
CA ALA A 478 -14.41 13.70 -27.68
C ALA A 478 -14.22 15.16 -28.16
N GLY A 479 -13.19 15.82 -27.64
CA GLY A 479 -12.91 17.24 -27.89
C GLY A 479 -13.82 18.23 -27.18
N GLN A 480 -14.86 17.79 -26.48
CA GLN A 480 -15.82 18.65 -25.79
C GLN A 480 -15.53 18.75 -24.29
N THR A 481 -15.96 19.84 -23.66
CA THR A 481 -15.85 20.01 -22.21
C THR A 481 -17.00 19.30 -21.52
N VAL A 482 -16.67 18.34 -20.63
CA VAL A 482 -17.62 17.60 -19.79
C VAL A 482 -17.41 18.00 -18.35
N TRP A 483 -18.48 18.42 -17.69
CA TRP A 483 -18.48 18.77 -16.28
C TRP A 483 -18.84 17.55 -15.43
N VAL A 484 -17.97 17.26 -14.45
CA VAL A 484 -18.04 16.02 -13.68
C VAL A 484 -18.05 16.29 -12.18
N PRO A 485 -18.76 15.47 -11.37
CA PRO A 485 -18.87 15.68 -9.92
C PRO A 485 -17.57 15.30 -9.21
N TYR A 486 -17.22 16.04 -8.16
CA TYR A 486 -16.20 15.63 -7.19
C TYR A 486 -16.47 16.25 -5.82
N SER A 487 -16.03 15.55 -4.77
CA SER A 487 -16.11 15.99 -3.37
C SER A 487 -14.75 16.12 -2.69
N PHE A 488 -13.70 15.57 -3.30
CA PHE A 488 -12.36 15.56 -2.74
C PHE A 488 -11.31 15.98 -3.76
N ASN A 489 -10.64 17.09 -3.53
CA ASN A 489 -9.54 17.63 -4.34
C ASN A 489 -9.74 17.39 -5.86
N ALA A 490 -8.70 16.96 -6.58
CA ALA A 490 -8.78 16.66 -8.02
C ALA A 490 -9.28 15.22 -8.32
N ALA A 491 -10.14 14.63 -7.50
CA ALA A 491 -10.69 13.29 -7.72
C ALA A 491 -11.42 13.15 -9.07
N TYR A 492 -11.89 14.27 -9.65
CA TYR A 492 -12.45 14.31 -11.01
C TYR A 492 -11.48 13.86 -12.10
N GLU A 493 -10.19 13.79 -11.83
CA GLU A 493 -9.17 13.31 -12.79
C GLU A 493 -9.45 11.86 -13.26
N GLN A 494 -10.15 11.04 -12.46
CA GLN A 494 -10.57 9.69 -12.85
C GLN A 494 -11.39 9.65 -14.13
N TYR A 495 -12.16 10.71 -14.43
CA TYR A 495 -13.02 10.76 -15.61
C TYR A 495 -12.26 10.85 -16.93
N ARG A 496 -10.97 11.20 -16.91
CA ARG A 496 -10.12 11.15 -18.11
C ARG A 496 -9.91 9.73 -18.63
N PHE A 497 -9.94 8.74 -17.71
CA PHE A 497 -9.86 7.33 -18.07
C PHE A 497 -11.23 6.75 -18.50
N LEU A 498 -12.32 7.42 -18.16
CA LEU A 498 -13.69 7.03 -18.51
C LEU A 498 -14.17 7.67 -19.82
N LEU A 499 -13.70 8.89 -20.10
CA LEU A 499 -14.05 9.70 -21.28
C LEU A 499 -12.76 10.19 -21.97
N PRO A 500 -11.97 9.27 -22.57
CA PRO A 500 -10.73 9.63 -23.23
C PRO A 500 -11.01 10.62 -24.38
N GLY A 501 -10.19 11.66 -24.49
CA GLY A 501 -10.35 12.73 -25.49
C GLY A 501 -11.30 13.85 -25.09
N ALA A 502 -12.10 13.72 -24.02
CA ALA A 502 -12.91 14.83 -23.51
C ALA A 502 -12.10 15.78 -22.61
N GLN A 503 -12.47 17.06 -22.60
CA GLN A 503 -11.92 18.04 -21.67
C GLN A 503 -12.69 17.97 -20.36
N ILE A 504 -12.08 17.38 -19.32
CA ILE A 504 -12.72 17.17 -18.02
C ILE A 504 -12.58 18.44 -17.16
N ARG A 505 -13.70 18.95 -16.64
CA ARG A 505 -13.77 20.00 -15.64
C ARG A 505 -14.64 19.56 -14.45
N GLY A 506 -14.17 19.83 -13.24
CA GLY A 506 -14.86 19.41 -12.02
C GLY A 506 -15.85 20.47 -11.52
N TYR A 507 -16.97 20.02 -10.96
CA TYR A 507 -17.84 20.84 -10.10
C TYR A 507 -18.01 20.17 -8.72
N ARG A 508 -18.18 20.98 -7.67
CA ARG A 508 -18.32 20.48 -6.30
C ARG A 508 -19.70 19.85 -6.11
N SER A 509 -19.75 18.53 -6.00
CA SER A 509 -20.99 17.78 -5.77
C SER A 509 -21.52 17.92 -4.34
N ASP A 510 -20.66 18.22 -3.37
CA ASP A 510 -20.99 18.46 -1.97
C ASP A 510 -21.47 19.90 -1.68
N ALA A 511 -21.50 20.78 -2.68
CA ALA A 511 -21.99 22.15 -2.54
C ALA A 511 -23.53 22.27 -2.50
N GLY A 512 -24.26 21.15 -2.66
CA GLY A 512 -25.72 21.11 -2.59
C GLY A 512 -26.44 21.92 -3.69
N ILE A 513 -25.79 22.13 -4.85
CA ILE A 513 -26.36 22.91 -5.96
C ILE A 513 -27.50 22.11 -6.58
N PRO A 514 -28.72 22.67 -6.71
CA PRO A 514 -29.85 22.00 -7.32
C PRO A 514 -29.58 21.59 -8.78
N LEU A 515 -30.12 20.44 -9.21
CA LEU A 515 -29.87 19.87 -10.54
C LEU A 515 -30.27 20.84 -11.68
N HIS A 516 -31.38 21.58 -11.54
CA HIS A 516 -31.80 22.54 -12.57
C HIS A 516 -30.75 23.64 -12.80
N ILE A 517 -30.11 24.17 -11.73
CA ILE A 517 -29.05 25.17 -11.84
C ILE A 517 -27.80 24.57 -12.51
N LEU A 518 -27.45 23.33 -12.19
CA LEU A 518 -26.34 22.64 -12.85
C LEU A 518 -26.60 22.44 -14.35
N ARG A 519 -27.85 22.10 -14.72
CA ARG A 519 -28.27 21.92 -16.11
C ARG A 519 -28.24 23.22 -16.90
N GLU A 520 -28.68 24.34 -16.34
CA GLU A 520 -28.63 25.66 -16.97
C GLU A 520 -27.16 26.11 -17.18
N ARG A 521 -26.29 25.76 -16.24
CA ARG A 521 -24.90 26.24 -16.25
C ARG A 521 -23.97 25.43 -17.16
N TYR A 522 -24.22 24.11 -17.30
CA TYR A 522 -23.28 23.21 -17.92
C TYR A 522 -23.86 22.48 -19.13
N PRO A 523 -23.27 22.66 -20.35
CA PRO A 523 -23.78 22.03 -21.56
C PRO A 523 -23.73 20.51 -21.59
N LEU A 524 -22.64 19.92 -21.07
CA LEU A 524 -22.46 18.48 -20.88
C LEU A 524 -22.13 18.23 -19.41
N LEU A 525 -22.99 17.49 -18.75
CA LEU A 525 -22.94 17.31 -17.30
C LEU A 525 -23.06 15.84 -16.91
N ILE A 526 -22.19 15.37 -16.04
CA ILE A 526 -22.35 14.09 -15.36
C ILE A 526 -22.99 14.34 -13.99
N ILE A 527 -24.10 13.66 -13.71
CA ILE A 527 -24.74 13.63 -12.40
C ILE A 527 -24.61 12.25 -11.77
N GLN A 528 -24.54 12.23 -10.44
CA GLN A 528 -24.52 11.00 -9.63
C GLN A 528 -25.82 10.92 -8.84
N GLU A 529 -26.54 9.83 -8.97
CA GLU A 529 -27.84 9.58 -8.34
C GLU A 529 -27.88 8.20 -7.70
N PRO A 530 -28.68 8.00 -6.62
CA PRO A 530 -28.99 6.66 -6.14
C PRO A 530 -29.64 5.81 -7.26
N LEU A 531 -29.43 4.49 -7.24
CA LEU A 531 -30.00 3.58 -8.27
C LEU A 531 -31.53 3.64 -8.37
N ASN A 532 -32.19 3.95 -7.27
CA ASN A 532 -33.66 4.07 -7.20
C ASN A 532 -34.18 5.49 -7.49
N ALA A 533 -33.32 6.42 -7.90
CA ALA A 533 -33.76 7.77 -8.28
C ALA A 533 -34.69 7.68 -9.50
N ALA A 534 -35.73 8.53 -9.51
CA ALA A 534 -36.63 8.64 -10.65
C ALA A 534 -35.87 9.03 -11.93
N ASP A 535 -36.35 8.55 -13.06
CA ASP A 535 -35.73 8.91 -14.33
C ASP A 535 -36.00 10.37 -14.67
N CYS A 536 -34.99 11.04 -15.16
CA CYS A 536 -35.14 12.41 -15.65
C CYS A 536 -35.95 12.39 -16.96
N THR A 537 -37.17 12.87 -16.92
CA THR A 537 -38.08 12.87 -18.09
C THR A 537 -37.68 13.86 -19.17
N ASP A 538 -37.01 14.97 -18.79
CA ASP A 538 -36.65 16.08 -19.70
C ASP A 538 -35.15 16.13 -20.02
N CYS A 539 -34.42 15.03 -19.76
CA CYS A 539 -32.98 14.97 -19.99
C CYS A 539 -32.64 14.18 -21.26
N LYS A 540 -31.80 14.75 -22.11
CA LYS A 540 -31.16 13.99 -23.17
C LYS A 540 -29.93 13.25 -22.62
N ILE A 541 -30.11 11.98 -22.28
CA ILE A 541 -29.04 11.14 -21.74
C ILE A 541 -28.19 10.59 -22.88
N LEU A 542 -26.88 10.89 -22.87
CA LEU A 542 -25.91 10.37 -23.84
C LEU A 542 -25.34 9.01 -23.42
N GLY A 543 -25.28 8.73 -22.12
CA GLY A 543 -24.81 7.46 -21.60
C GLY A 543 -24.96 7.37 -20.07
N GLU A 544 -24.96 6.14 -19.61
CA GLU A 544 -25.05 5.80 -18.20
C GLU A 544 -23.97 4.80 -17.81
N ARG A 545 -23.56 4.82 -16.54
CA ARG A 545 -22.70 3.80 -15.93
C ARG A 545 -22.99 3.67 -14.44
N LEU A 546 -22.52 2.58 -13.84
CA LEU A 546 -22.47 2.43 -12.40
C LEU A 546 -21.11 2.90 -11.86
N ASP A 547 -21.13 3.71 -10.80
CA ASP A 547 -19.93 4.08 -10.03
C ASP A 547 -19.97 3.45 -8.66
N LEU A 548 -18.83 2.95 -8.19
CA LEU A 548 -18.71 2.35 -6.87
C LEU A 548 -18.73 3.45 -5.81
N LYS A 549 -19.70 3.37 -4.90
CA LYS A 549 -19.81 4.30 -3.78
C LYS A 549 -18.59 4.19 -2.86
N GLY A 550 -17.90 5.29 -2.62
CA GLY A 550 -16.62 5.30 -1.93
C GLY A 550 -16.68 4.96 -0.43
N ARG A 551 -17.84 5.15 0.21
CA ARG A 551 -18.08 4.82 1.62
C ARG A 551 -19.52 4.37 1.80
N GLN A 552 -19.72 3.32 2.58
CA GLN A 552 -21.01 2.83 3.03
C GLN A 552 -21.16 3.09 4.53
N SER A 553 -22.39 3.41 4.97
CA SER A 553 -22.72 3.47 6.39
C SER A 553 -22.89 2.06 6.99
N ASP A 554 -22.87 1.95 8.31
CA ASP A 554 -23.10 0.66 9.00
C ASP A 554 -24.50 0.09 8.68
N GLU A 555 -25.49 0.94 8.45
CA GLU A 555 -26.84 0.54 8.06
C GLU A 555 -26.86 -0.03 6.63
N GLU A 556 -26.16 0.62 5.69
CA GLU A 556 -26.01 0.15 4.32
C GLU A 556 -25.28 -1.20 4.27
N ILE A 557 -24.22 -1.37 5.07
CA ILE A 557 -23.50 -2.66 5.17
C ILE A 557 -24.43 -3.77 5.68
N ARG A 558 -25.27 -3.50 6.67
CA ARG A 558 -26.26 -4.48 7.17
C ARG A 558 -27.32 -4.80 6.11
N ALA A 559 -27.81 -3.79 5.40
CA ALA A 559 -28.78 -3.98 4.33
C ALA A 559 -28.22 -4.85 3.19
N MET A 560 -26.96 -4.65 2.80
CA MET A 560 -26.31 -5.46 1.77
C MET A 560 -26.24 -6.96 2.11
N VAL A 561 -26.15 -7.33 3.38
CA VAL A 561 -26.14 -8.75 3.80
C VAL A 561 -27.51 -9.43 3.58
N HIS A 562 -28.59 -8.66 3.60
CA HIS A 562 -29.96 -9.17 3.43
C HIS A 562 -30.51 -9.02 2.01
N GLY A 563 -29.73 -8.50 1.08
CA GLY A 563 -30.10 -8.15 -0.29
C GLY A 563 -29.89 -6.67 -0.57
N ASP A 564 -30.36 -6.14 -1.68
CA ASP A 564 -30.19 -4.75 -2.12
C ASP A 564 -28.69 -4.32 -2.26
N VAL A 565 -27.80 -5.27 -2.57
CA VAL A 565 -26.36 -5.01 -2.68
C VAL A 565 -26.09 -3.95 -3.72
N ALA A 566 -26.70 -4.04 -4.90
CA ALA A 566 -26.52 -3.08 -5.98
C ALA A 566 -26.88 -1.66 -5.55
N ARG A 567 -28.01 -1.47 -4.85
CA ARG A 567 -28.52 -0.18 -4.40
C ARG A 567 -27.59 0.55 -3.42
N HIS A 568 -26.93 -0.21 -2.54
CA HIS A 568 -26.05 0.36 -1.52
C HIS A 568 -24.58 0.45 -1.95
N LEU A 569 -24.18 -0.40 -2.90
CA LEU A 569 -22.82 -0.45 -3.40
C LEU A 569 -22.55 0.58 -4.50
N PHE A 570 -23.57 0.93 -5.32
CA PHE A 570 -23.42 1.78 -6.50
C PHE A 570 -24.22 3.06 -6.46
N LEU A 571 -23.69 4.03 -7.21
CA LEU A 571 -24.40 5.20 -7.71
C LEU A 571 -24.58 5.04 -9.22
N ARG A 572 -25.69 5.54 -9.76
CA ARG A 572 -25.92 5.67 -11.18
C ARG A 572 -25.34 7.01 -11.64
N GLU A 573 -24.44 6.97 -12.59
CA GLU A 573 -23.94 8.17 -13.26
C GLU A 573 -24.57 8.31 -14.63
N ARG A 574 -25.10 9.50 -14.89
CA ARG A 574 -25.70 9.87 -16.18
C ARG A 574 -24.97 11.05 -16.79
N LEU A 575 -24.56 10.91 -18.06
CA LEU A 575 -24.04 11.99 -18.86
C LEU A 575 -25.19 12.64 -19.63
N ILE A 576 -25.49 13.89 -19.31
CA ILE A 576 -26.62 14.66 -19.82
C ILE A 576 -26.11 15.69 -20.84
N ASP A 577 -26.86 15.85 -21.94
CA ASP A 577 -26.66 16.88 -22.96
C ASP A 577 -27.75 17.96 -22.83
N ASN A 578 -27.38 19.14 -22.33
CA ASN A 578 -28.27 20.28 -22.13
C ASN A 578 -28.20 21.32 -23.29
N ARG A 579 -27.46 21.07 -24.38
CA ARG A 579 -27.19 22.03 -25.47
C ARG A 579 -28.41 22.33 -26.35
N HIS A 580 -29.43 21.51 -26.25
CA HIS A 580 -30.64 21.63 -27.06
C HIS A 580 -31.90 21.85 -26.23
N ASP A 581 -31.78 22.28 -24.98
CA ASP A 581 -32.95 22.65 -24.18
C ASP A 581 -33.45 24.03 -24.65
N PRO A 582 -34.59 24.12 -25.36
CA PRO A 582 -35.07 25.38 -25.92
C PRO A 582 -35.81 26.21 -24.85
N ARG A 583 -35.21 26.49 -23.72
CA ARG A 583 -35.78 27.41 -22.73
C ARG A 583 -35.25 28.82 -22.88
#